data_e84cf978442d02234c16055048a0774d
#
_entry.id   e84cf978442d02234c16055048a0774d
#
_cell.length_a   1.000
_cell.length_b   1.000
_cell.length_c   1.000
_cell.angle_alpha   90.00
_cell.angle_beta   90.00
_cell.angle_gamma   90.00
#
_symmetry.space_group_name_H-M   'P 1'
#
loop_
_entity.id
_entity.type
_entity.pdbx_description
1 polymer ?
#
loop_
_entity_poly.entity_id
_entity_poly.type
_entity_poly.pdbx_seq_one_letter_code
_entity_poly.pdbx_strand_id
1 'polypeptide(L)'
;MSSTPFADELLATVQASPAAVGAHDKDTWVGLFATYGQVNDPVGSRPHIGEAAISKFYDTFIAPNTIVFEVENDVVAGMSVLRDLTIHTTMSTGVTMRIPMHLRYDVVEDGPASSLKIDRLFAYWELRAMISQLLGAGSDGLLASAKLGPQLLKNQGLNGVLGFMRGLKGVHDAGKQRVQELAAALGARDVPTVTTLLSPEASLSLDGVSEASLAEFASGASSLGVDKLLAAGSSVSATVCLGDRRGVGLFEFSDNSAAPGTLASVQLYF
;
A
#
# COMPACT_ATOMS: atom_id res chain seq x y z
N MET A 1 -11.32 19.08 -12.41
CA MET A 1 -9.85 19.26 -12.57
C MET A 1 -9.50 18.71 -13.94
N SER A 2 -8.88 19.51 -14.82
CA SER A 2 -8.40 18.99 -16.13
C SER A 2 -7.14 18.19 -15.85
N SER A 3 -7.20 16.85 -15.98
CA SER A 3 -6.00 16.01 -15.99
C SER A 3 -5.12 16.42 -17.16
N THR A 4 -3.80 16.42 -16.96
CA THR A 4 -2.89 16.56 -18.10
C THR A 4 -2.90 15.23 -18.88
N PRO A 5 -2.73 15.21 -20.22
CA PRO A 5 -2.70 13.96 -21.01
C PRO A 5 -1.78 12.88 -20.44
N PHE A 6 -0.67 13.30 -19.84
CA PHE A 6 0.30 12.42 -19.18
C PHE A 6 -0.24 11.76 -17.89
N ALA A 7 -1.01 12.49 -17.07
CA ALA A 7 -1.63 11.92 -15.88
C ALA A 7 -2.68 10.85 -16.23
N ASP A 8 -3.43 11.05 -17.30
CA ASP A 8 -4.38 10.05 -17.81
C ASP A 8 -3.66 8.80 -18.30
N GLU A 9 -2.50 8.93 -18.93
CA GLU A 9 -1.69 7.82 -19.41
C GLU A 9 -1.09 7.01 -18.25
N LEU A 10 -0.58 7.69 -17.20
CA LEU A 10 -0.13 7.04 -15.97
C LEU A 10 -1.25 6.26 -15.30
N LEU A 11 -2.42 6.87 -15.16
CA LEU A 11 -3.59 6.24 -14.56
C LEU A 11 -4.03 5.02 -15.39
N ALA A 12 -4.08 5.13 -16.70
CA ALA A 12 -4.43 4.02 -17.60
C ALA A 12 -3.44 2.84 -17.48
N THR A 13 -2.13 3.14 -17.38
CA THR A 13 -1.09 2.13 -17.16
C THR A 13 -1.34 1.35 -15.87
N VAL A 14 -1.67 2.06 -14.78
CA VAL A 14 -1.94 1.43 -13.49
C VAL A 14 -3.26 0.68 -13.48
N GLN A 15 -4.30 1.18 -14.14
CA GLN A 15 -5.61 0.53 -14.24
C GLN A 15 -5.58 -0.77 -15.07
N ALA A 16 -4.59 -0.95 -15.92
CA ALA A 16 -4.37 -2.21 -16.63
C ALA A 16 -4.06 -3.36 -15.64
N SER A 17 -3.47 -3.07 -14.46
CA SER A 17 -3.17 -4.11 -13.45
C SER A 17 -4.44 -4.79 -12.90
N PRO A 18 -5.43 -4.12 -12.31
CA PRO A 18 -6.65 -4.76 -11.87
C PRO A 18 -7.47 -5.36 -13.02
N ALA A 19 -7.39 -4.79 -14.23
CA ALA A 19 -8.04 -5.37 -15.41
C ALA A 19 -7.47 -6.75 -15.76
N ALA A 20 -6.14 -6.88 -15.78
CA ALA A 20 -5.47 -8.15 -16.02
C ALA A 20 -5.72 -9.17 -14.88
N VAL A 21 -5.77 -8.71 -13.63
CA VAL A 21 -6.16 -9.55 -12.47
C VAL A 21 -7.58 -10.09 -12.65
N GLY A 22 -8.55 -9.25 -12.97
CA GLY A 22 -9.94 -9.66 -13.18
C GLY A 22 -10.14 -10.59 -14.36
N ALA A 23 -9.31 -10.46 -15.39
CA ALA A 23 -9.29 -11.35 -16.57
C ALA A 23 -8.50 -12.65 -16.34
N HIS A 24 -7.83 -12.82 -15.20
CA HIS A 24 -6.85 -13.88 -14.95
C HIS A 24 -5.75 -13.96 -16.03
N ASP A 25 -5.38 -12.81 -16.62
CA ASP A 25 -4.35 -12.71 -17.63
C ASP A 25 -2.98 -12.45 -16.99
N LYS A 26 -2.30 -13.56 -16.69
CA LYS A 26 -0.99 -13.54 -16.03
C LYS A 26 0.07 -12.85 -16.87
N ASP A 27 0.11 -13.17 -18.15
CA ASP A 27 1.18 -12.68 -19.04
C ASP A 27 1.07 -11.16 -19.22
N THR A 28 -0.13 -10.65 -19.41
CA THR A 28 -0.39 -9.21 -19.43
C THR A 28 -0.02 -8.60 -18.08
N TRP A 29 -0.45 -9.17 -16.94
CA TRP A 29 -0.17 -8.59 -15.64
C TRP A 29 1.33 -8.51 -15.32
N VAL A 30 2.07 -9.59 -15.55
CA VAL A 30 3.54 -9.63 -15.37
C VAL A 30 4.23 -8.66 -16.32
N GLY A 31 3.75 -8.57 -17.56
CA GLY A 31 4.27 -7.67 -18.59
C GLY A 31 4.06 -6.18 -18.33
N LEU A 32 3.22 -5.80 -17.34
CA LEU A 32 3.09 -4.41 -16.91
C LEU A 32 4.29 -3.89 -16.11
N PHE A 33 5.09 -4.80 -15.54
CA PHE A 33 6.22 -4.41 -14.70
C PHE A 33 7.48 -4.16 -15.52
N ALA A 34 8.31 -3.23 -15.04
CA ALA A 34 9.64 -2.99 -15.55
C ALA A 34 10.55 -4.21 -15.31
N THR A 35 11.68 -4.28 -16.02
CA THR A 35 12.62 -5.43 -15.99
C THR A 35 13.04 -5.82 -14.57
N TYR A 36 13.25 -4.84 -13.70
CA TYR A 36 13.56 -5.04 -12.27
C TYR A 36 12.40 -4.62 -11.36
N GLY A 37 11.19 -4.65 -11.89
CA GLY A 37 10.00 -4.26 -11.15
C GLY A 37 9.83 -5.02 -9.85
N GLN A 38 9.12 -4.41 -8.90
CA GLN A 38 8.95 -4.93 -7.55
C GLN A 38 7.48 -4.95 -7.15
N VAL A 39 7.05 -6.04 -6.50
CA VAL A 39 5.77 -6.14 -5.77
C VAL A 39 6.06 -6.34 -4.29
N ASN A 40 5.56 -5.43 -3.45
CA ASN A 40 5.62 -5.51 -2.00
C ASN A 40 4.20 -5.57 -1.43
N ASP A 41 3.69 -6.77 -1.24
CA ASP A 41 2.30 -7.05 -0.87
C ASP A 41 2.22 -8.18 0.18
N PRO A 42 1.84 -7.87 1.45
CA PRO A 42 1.72 -6.51 2.00
C PRO A 42 3.08 -5.83 2.21
N VAL A 43 3.07 -4.49 2.34
CA VAL A 43 4.23 -3.74 2.84
C VAL A 43 4.66 -4.31 4.19
N GLY A 44 5.99 -4.42 4.42
CA GLY A 44 6.56 -5.12 5.59
C GLY A 44 6.85 -6.60 5.35
N SER A 45 6.27 -7.22 4.29
CA SER A 45 6.69 -8.53 3.81
C SER A 45 7.97 -8.43 2.96
N ARG A 46 8.53 -9.59 2.58
CA ARG A 46 9.64 -9.61 1.64
C ARG A 46 9.15 -9.26 0.24
N PRO A 47 9.74 -8.25 -0.43
CA PRO A 47 9.34 -7.89 -1.78
C PRO A 47 9.69 -8.96 -2.81
N HIS A 48 8.87 -9.05 -3.85
CA HIS A 48 9.06 -9.88 -5.04
C HIS A 48 9.69 -9.03 -6.14
N ILE A 49 10.95 -9.29 -6.50
CA ILE A 49 11.73 -8.47 -7.42
C ILE A 49 12.01 -9.24 -8.71
N GLY A 50 11.71 -8.61 -9.84
CA GLY A 50 11.91 -9.12 -11.19
C GLY A 50 10.84 -10.12 -11.64
N GLU A 51 10.77 -10.35 -12.92
CA GLU A 51 9.73 -11.10 -13.62
C GLU A 51 9.43 -12.47 -12.98
N ALA A 52 10.46 -13.28 -12.71
CA ALA A 52 10.29 -14.62 -12.17
C ALA A 52 9.65 -14.62 -10.76
N ALA A 53 10.00 -13.64 -9.91
CA ALA A 53 9.42 -13.53 -8.56
C ALA A 53 8.00 -12.97 -8.63
N ILE A 54 7.73 -12.00 -9.48
CA ILE A 54 6.40 -11.42 -9.74
C ILE A 54 5.46 -12.48 -10.33
N SER A 55 5.94 -13.29 -11.28
CA SER A 55 5.19 -14.42 -11.83
C SER A 55 4.79 -15.43 -10.75
N LYS A 56 5.71 -15.78 -9.82
CA LYS A 56 5.40 -16.67 -8.69
C LYS A 56 4.42 -16.04 -7.70
N PHE A 57 4.49 -14.72 -7.49
CA PHE A 57 3.52 -13.98 -6.70
C PHE A 57 2.12 -14.15 -7.30
N TYR A 58 1.97 -13.93 -8.61
CA TYR A 58 0.71 -14.12 -9.32
C TYR A 58 0.13 -15.52 -9.11
N ASP A 59 0.94 -16.56 -9.34
CA ASP A 59 0.52 -17.97 -9.18
C ASP A 59 0.10 -18.31 -7.75
N THR A 60 0.63 -17.59 -6.76
CA THR A 60 0.37 -17.84 -5.35
C THR A 60 -0.87 -17.12 -4.86
N PHE A 61 -1.01 -15.84 -5.20
CA PHE A 61 -1.99 -14.95 -4.54
C PHE A 61 -3.11 -14.50 -5.48
N ILE A 62 -2.87 -14.45 -6.80
CA ILE A 62 -3.87 -13.95 -7.77
C ILE A 62 -4.58 -15.11 -8.47
N ALA A 63 -3.85 -16.00 -9.12
CA ALA A 63 -4.43 -17.06 -9.95
C ALA A 63 -5.48 -17.95 -9.26
N PRO A 64 -5.34 -18.33 -7.96
CA PRO A 64 -6.30 -19.21 -7.29
C PRO A 64 -7.53 -18.50 -6.74
N ASN A 65 -7.61 -17.16 -6.84
CA ASN A 65 -8.63 -16.35 -6.20
C ASN A 65 -9.37 -15.50 -7.23
N THR A 66 -10.62 -15.18 -6.95
CA THR A 66 -11.36 -14.13 -7.66
C THR A 66 -11.20 -12.84 -6.87
N ILE A 67 -10.67 -11.80 -7.50
CA ILE A 67 -10.37 -10.52 -6.85
C ILE A 67 -11.15 -9.40 -7.54
N VAL A 68 -11.96 -8.68 -6.77
CA VAL A 68 -12.72 -7.52 -7.24
C VAL A 68 -12.20 -6.28 -6.52
N PHE A 69 -11.95 -5.21 -7.28
CA PHE A 69 -11.44 -3.93 -6.77
C PHE A 69 -12.60 -2.93 -6.68
N GLU A 70 -12.90 -2.48 -5.47
CA GLU A 70 -13.85 -1.40 -5.18
C GLU A 70 -13.03 -0.13 -4.92
N VAL A 71 -12.84 0.69 -5.96
CA VAL A 71 -12.00 1.89 -5.90
C VAL A 71 -12.81 3.07 -5.36
N GLU A 72 -12.27 3.74 -4.35
CA GLU A 72 -12.86 4.92 -3.71
C GLU A 72 -12.25 6.22 -4.24
N ASN A 73 -10.92 6.23 -4.48
CA ASN A 73 -10.22 7.41 -4.99
C ASN A 73 -8.90 7.02 -5.65
N ASP A 74 -8.54 7.70 -6.73
CA ASP A 74 -7.24 7.61 -7.40
C ASP A 74 -6.56 8.99 -7.38
N VAL A 75 -5.27 9.02 -7.07
CA VAL A 75 -4.44 10.23 -7.05
C VAL A 75 -3.21 10.01 -7.91
N VAL A 76 -2.92 10.94 -8.80
CA VAL A 76 -1.69 10.96 -9.61
C VAL A 76 -0.78 12.06 -9.10
N ALA A 77 0.43 11.71 -8.70
CA ALA A 77 1.42 12.65 -8.18
C ALA A 77 2.81 12.33 -8.75
N GLY A 78 3.33 13.21 -9.60
CA GLY A 78 4.57 12.93 -10.34
C GLY A 78 4.44 11.67 -11.18
N MET A 79 5.34 10.72 -10.97
CA MET A 79 5.34 9.38 -11.59
C MET A 79 4.67 8.31 -10.71
N SER A 80 3.94 8.71 -9.67
CA SER A 80 3.26 7.79 -8.77
C SER A 80 1.75 7.90 -8.91
N VAL A 81 1.06 6.76 -8.81
CA VAL A 81 -0.39 6.69 -8.70
C VAL A 81 -0.73 5.99 -7.39
N LEU A 82 -1.53 6.66 -6.56
CA LEU A 82 -2.04 6.11 -5.32
C LEU A 82 -3.52 5.82 -5.47
N ARG A 83 -3.94 4.66 -4.96
CA ARG A 83 -5.31 4.21 -5.03
C ARG A 83 -5.84 3.89 -3.63
N ASP A 84 -6.91 4.54 -3.26
CA ASP A 84 -7.69 4.23 -2.07
C ASP A 84 -8.82 3.28 -2.48
N LEU A 85 -8.84 2.06 -1.94
CA LEU A 85 -9.76 1.03 -2.38
C LEU A 85 -10.01 -0.04 -1.31
N THR A 86 -10.98 -0.89 -1.60
CA THR A 86 -11.19 -2.17 -0.91
C THR A 86 -11.11 -3.29 -1.93
N ILE A 87 -10.41 -4.38 -1.64
CA ILE A 87 -10.51 -5.60 -2.45
C ILE A 87 -11.43 -6.62 -1.78
N HIS A 88 -12.18 -7.31 -2.62
CA HIS A 88 -12.97 -8.49 -2.25
C HIS A 88 -12.30 -9.71 -2.86
N THR A 89 -11.67 -10.53 -2.02
CA THR A 89 -10.95 -11.74 -2.46
C THR A 89 -11.76 -12.97 -2.10
N THR A 90 -12.28 -13.65 -3.13
CA THR A 90 -12.99 -14.91 -2.98
C THR A 90 -12.04 -16.06 -3.27
N MET A 91 -11.78 -16.88 -2.24
CA MET A 91 -10.91 -18.06 -2.32
C MET A 91 -11.66 -19.25 -2.97
N SER A 92 -10.91 -20.23 -3.46
CA SER A 92 -11.46 -21.47 -4.04
C SER A 92 -12.35 -22.29 -3.09
N THR A 93 -12.38 -21.96 -1.80
CA THR A 93 -13.27 -22.54 -0.78
C THR A 93 -14.61 -21.82 -0.66
N GLY A 94 -14.82 -20.72 -1.40
CA GLY A 94 -16.00 -19.86 -1.32
C GLY A 94 -15.90 -18.77 -0.25
N VAL A 95 -14.86 -18.77 0.58
CA VAL A 95 -14.64 -17.69 1.57
C VAL A 95 -14.29 -16.40 0.84
N THR A 96 -15.05 -15.34 1.12
CA THR A 96 -14.77 -13.99 0.63
C THR A 96 -14.28 -13.12 1.77
N MET A 97 -13.14 -12.49 1.58
CA MET A 97 -12.56 -11.52 2.50
C MET A 97 -12.69 -10.11 1.93
N ARG A 98 -13.01 -9.15 2.80
CA ARG A 98 -13.03 -7.73 2.49
C ARG A 98 -11.79 -7.09 3.09
N ILE A 99 -10.89 -6.60 2.25
CA ILE A 99 -9.58 -6.09 2.66
C ILE A 99 -9.46 -4.62 2.24
N PRO A 100 -9.66 -3.67 3.17
CA PRO A 100 -9.34 -2.26 2.92
C PRO A 100 -7.86 -2.11 2.60
N MET A 101 -7.54 -1.25 1.62
CA MET A 101 -6.18 -1.18 1.08
C MET A 101 -5.89 0.21 0.50
N HIS A 102 -4.62 0.62 0.63
CA HIS A 102 -4.06 1.66 -0.22
C HIS A 102 -2.98 1.02 -1.09
N LEU A 103 -3.04 1.27 -2.40
CA LEU A 103 -1.98 0.87 -3.33
C LEU A 103 -1.19 2.10 -3.76
N ARG A 104 0.13 1.96 -3.83
CA ARG A 104 1.01 2.90 -4.50
C ARG A 104 1.71 2.19 -5.64
N TYR A 105 1.60 2.77 -6.81
CA TYR A 105 2.33 2.39 -8.01
C TYR A 105 3.32 3.48 -8.35
N ASP A 106 4.59 3.15 -8.42
CA ASP A 106 5.62 4.01 -9.00
C ASP A 106 5.85 3.54 -10.44
N VAL A 107 5.71 4.46 -11.38
CA VAL A 107 5.78 4.18 -12.83
C VAL A 107 7.07 4.76 -13.39
N VAL A 108 7.66 4.09 -14.36
CA VAL A 108 8.86 4.52 -15.06
C VAL A 108 8.68 4.31 -16.56
N GLU A 109 9.46 5.03 -17.36
CA GLU A 109 9.66 4.67 -18.76
C GLU A 109 10.68 3.53 -18.84
N ASP A 110 10.34 2.41 -19.46
CA ASP A 110 11.23 1.25 -19.62
C ASP A 110 11.15 0.68 -21.04
N GLY A 111 12.27 0.10 -21.47
CA GLY A 111 12.42 -0.53 -22.76
C GLY A 111 12.68 0.42 -23.92
N PRO A 112 12.95 -0.15 -25.14
CA PRO A 112 13.37 0.62 -26.30
C PRO A 112 12.32 1.61 -26.83
N ALA A 113 11.05 1.37 -26.53
CA ALA A 113 9.95 2.22 -26.94
C ALA A 113 9.56 3.27 -25.88
N SER A 114 10.32 3.39 -24.76
CA SER A 114 10.00 4.26 -23.64
C SER A 114 8.54 4.11 -23.20
N SER A 115 8.08 2.86 -23.07
CA SER A 115 6.72 2.60 -22.62
C SER A 115 6.62 2.73 -21.11
N LEU A 116 5.48 3.24 -20.62
CA LEU A 116 5.22 3.30 -19.17
C LEU A 116 5.10 1.90 -18.58
N LYS A 117 5.86 1.63 -17.54
CA LYS A 117 5.89 0.36 -16.80
C LYS A 117 5.82 0.61 -15.30
N ILE A 118 5.28 -0.36 -14.56
CA ILE A 118 5.28 -0.35 -13.11
C ILE A 118 6.67 -0.75 -12.61
N ASP A 119 7.39 0.19 -11.98
CA ASP A 119 8.65 -0.10 -11.30
C ASP A 119 8.37 -0.73 -9.93
N ARG A 120 7.41 -0.16 -9.18
CA ARG A 120 7.08 -0.64 -7.83
C ARG A 120 5.58 -0.63 -7.60
N LEU A 121 5.11 -1.72 -7.00
CA LEU A 121 3.77 -1.84 -6.44
C LEU A 121 3.90 -2.08 -4.94
N PHE A 122 3.37 -1.16 -4.15
CA PHE A 122 3.24 -1.28 -2.70
C PHE A 122 1.78 -1.42 -2.32
N ALA A 123 1.46 -2.48 -1.56
CA ALA A 123 0.12 -2.71 -1.05
C ALA A 123 0.11 -2.56 0.48
N TYR A 124 -0.56 -1.51 0.95
CA TYR A 124 -0.72 -1.22 2.38
C TYR A 124 -2.05 -1.78 2.85
N TRP A 125 -1.99 -2.87 3.62
CA TRP A 125 -3.13 -3.50 4.26
C TRP A 125 -2.70 -4.34 5.46
N GLU A 126 -3.64 -4.71 6.31
CA GLU A 126 -3.36 -5.33 7.57
C GLU A 126 -3.45 -6.86 7.50
N LEU A 127 -2.32 -7.55 7.43
CA LEU A 127 -2.25 -9.02 7.37
C LEU A 127 -2.93 -9.67 8.58
N ARG A 128 -2.84 -9.08 9.78
CA ARG A 128 -3.51 -9.59 10.98
C ARG A 128 -5.03 -9.55 10.84
N ALA A 129 -5.57 -8.48 10.28
CA ALA A 129 -7.02 -8.33 10.07
C ALA A 129 -7.53 -9.37 9.06
N MET A 130 -6.79 -9.62 7.98
CA MET A 130 -7.12 -10.68 7.01
C MET A 130 -7.12 -12.06 7.67
N ILE A 131 -6.09 -12.39 8.46
CA ILE A 131 -6.02 -13.69 9.17
C ILE A 131 -7.21 -13.82 10.14
N SER A 132 -7.57 -12.76 10.87
CA SER A 132 -8.72 -12.75 11.76
C SER A 132 -10.05 -13.03 11.03
N GLN A 133 -10.24 -12.42 9.84
CA GLN A 133 -11.41 -12.70 8.99
C GLN A 133 -11.43 -14.17 8.55
N LEU A 134 -10.28 -14.70 8.13
CA LEU A 134 -10.15 -16.06 7.67
C LEU A 134 -10.48 -17.06 8.80
N LEU A 135 -9.95 -16.84 10.00
CA LEU A 135 -10.26 -17.68 11.17
C LEU A 135 -11.72 -17.53 11.62
N GLY A 136 -12.30 -16.34 11.49
CA GLY A 136 -13.71 -16.06 11.80
C GLY A 136 -14.70 -16.71 10.84
N ALA A 137 -14.26 -17.16 9.66
CA ALA A 137 -15.08 -17.87 8.68
C ALA A 137 -15.34 -19.36 9.03
N GLY A 138 -15.00 -19.79 10.24
CA GLY A 138 -15.30 -21.15 10.74
C GLY A 138 -14.57 -22.26 9.97
N SER A 139 -15.29 -23.36 9.67
CA SER A 139 -14.73 -24.52 8.96
C SER A 139 -14.17 -24.18 7.58
N ASP A 140 -14.83 -23.30 6.85
CA ASP A 140 -14.40 -22.90 5.49
C ASP A 140 -13.14 -22.04 5.53
N GLY A 141 -12.98 -21.22 6.56
CA GLY A 141 -11.77 -20.47 6.82
C GLY A 141 -10.59 -21.36 7.20
N LEU A 142 -10.82 -22.38 8.02
CA LEU A 142 -9.79 -23.37 8.34
C LEU A 142 -9.37 -24.15 7.09
N LEU A 143 -10.33 -24.56 6.25
CA LEU A 143 -10.04 -25.24 4.99
C LEU A 143 -9.26 -24.33 4.02
N ALA A 144 -9.62 -23.04 3.94
CA ALA A 144 -8.91 -22.06 3.15
C ALA A 144 -7.45 -21.89 3.64
N SER A 145 -7.25 -21.78 4.95
CA SER A 145 -5.91 -21.72 5.56
C SER A 145 -5.09 -22.97 5.29
N ALA A 146 -5.71 -24.15 5.36
CA ALA A 146 -5.06 -25.42 5.07
C ALA A 146 -4.65 -25.59 3.60
N LYS A 147 -5.34 -24.92 2.67
CA LYS A 147 -4.95 -24.87 1.24
C LYS A 147 -3.88 -23.82 0.97
N LEU A 148 -3.96 -22.64 1.60
CA LEU A 148 -3.02 -21.55 1.39
C LEU A 148 -1.60 -21.92 1.86
N GLY A 149 -1.45 -22.57 3.00
CA GLY A 149 -0.15 -22.93 3.57
C GLY A 149 0.72 -23.79 2.62
N PRO A 150 0.23 -24.96 2.14
CA PRO A 150 0.96 -25.78 1.16
C PRO A 150 1.21 -25.06 -0.17
N GLN A 151 0.30 -24.21 -0.62
CA GLN A 151 0.46 -23.44 -1.84
C GLN A 151 1.57 -22.39 -1.71
N LEU A 152 1.60 -21.66 -0.60
CA LEU A 152 2.70 -20.76 -0.25
C LEU A 152 4.03 -21.52 -0.24
N LEU A 153 4.08 -22.67 0.42
CA LEU A 153 5.30 -23.47 0.50
C LEU A 153 5.74 -23.99 -0.88
N LYS A 154 4.81 -24.45 -1.71
CA LYS A 154 5.09 -24.97 -3.06
C LYS A 154 5.62 -23.87 -4.00
N ASN A 155 4.99 -22.71 -4.00
CA ASN A 155 5.30 -21.63 -4.97
C ASN A 155 6.42 -20.71 -4.48
N GLN A 156 6.50 -20.46 -3.16
CA GLN A 156 7.42 -19.47 -2.56
C GLN A 156 8.57 -20.13 -1.77
N GLY A 157 8.46 -21.42 -1.44
CA GLY A 157 9.40 -22.12 -0.57
C GLY A 157 9.37 -21.62 0.88
N LEU A 158 10.17 -22.24 1.76
CA LEU A 158 10.25 -21.85 3.18
C LEU A 158 10.64 -20.38 3.38
N ASN A 159 11.60 -19.89 2.60
CA ASN A 159 12.06 -18.49 2.69
C ASN A 159 10.98 -17.49 2.27
N GLY A 160 10.12 -17.87 1.31
CA GLY A 160 8.99 -17.05 0.90
C GLY A 160 7.90 -16.99 1.97
N VAL A 161 7.56 -18.14 2.58
CA VAL A 161 6.63 -18.20 3.72
C VAL A 161 7.10 -17.33 4.88
N LEU A 162 8.37 -17.47 5.28
CA LEU A 162 8.96 -16.66 6.34
C LEU A 162 9.01 -15.17 5.95
N GLY A 163 9.26 -14.87 4.66
CA GLY A 163 9.23 -13.52 4.12
C GLY A 163 7.85 -12.88 4.19
N PHE A 164 6.80 -13.62 3.82
CA PHE A 164 5.39 -13.18 3.94
C PHE A 164 5.00 -12.94 5.40
N MET A 165 5.37 -13.86 6.31
CA MET A 165 5.07 -13.74 7.73
C MET A 165 5.74 -12.53 8.42
N ARG A 166 6.76 -11.92 7.79
CA ARG A 166 7.32 -10.64 8.28
C ARG A 166 6.27 -9.52 8.29
N GLY A 167 5.28 -9.57 7.40
CA GLY A 167 4.15 -8.65 7.40
C GLY A 167 3.29 -8.67 8.67
N LEU A 168 3.47 -9.69 9.54
CA LEU A 168 2.87 -9.71 10.88
C LEU A 168 3.58 -8.82 11.89
N LYS A 169 4.82 -8.39 11.59
CA LYS A 169 5.58 -7.44 12.42
C LYS A 169 5.29 -6.03 11.94
N GLY A 170 5.16 -5.11 12.85
CA GLY A 170 4.93 -3.72 12.47
C GLY A 170 4.48 -2.84 13.61
N VAL A 171 4.20 -1.61 13.26
CA VAL A 171 3.80 -0.54 14.19
C VAL A 171 2.36 -0.66 14.69
N HIS A 172 1.52 -1.42 14.00
CA HIS A 172 0.15 -1.77 14.38
C HIS A 172 -0.69 -0.57 14.87
N ASP A 173 -1.50 -0.80 15.93
CA ASP A 173 -2.40 0.23 16.47
C ASP A 173 -1.64 1.39 17.10
N ALA A 174 -0.45 1.14 17.65
CA ALA A 174 0.39 2.21 18.19
C ALA A 174 0.87 3.17 17.09
N GLY A 175 1.21 2.65 15.91
CA GLY A 175 1.52 3.48 14.75
C GLY A 175 0.33 4.31 14.28
N LYS A 176 -0.86 3.70 14.22
CA LYS A 176 -2.10 4.43 13.87
C LYS A 176 -2.39 5.57 14.86
N GLN A 177 -2.22 5.29 16.16
CA GLN A 177 -2.38 6.31 17.20
C GLN A 177 -1.40 7.47 17.01
N ARG A 178 -0.12 7.19 16.67
CA ARG A 178 0.87 8.24 16.39
C ARG A 178 0.47 9.13 15.21
N VAL A 179 -0.11 8.56 14.16
CA VAL A 179 -0.62 9.33 13.02
C VAL A 179 -1.80 10.22 13.43
N GLN A 180 -2.70 9.70 14.28
CA GLN A 180 -3.81 10.49 14.83
C GLN A 180 -3.31 11.63 15.73
N GLU A 181 -2.30 11.37 16.58
CA GLU A 181 -1.65 12.38 17.42
C GLU A 181 -1.02 13.49 16.56
N LEU A 182 -0.34 13.12 15.44
CA LEU A 182 0.23 14.09 14.52
C LEU A 182 -0.87 14.96 13.89
N ALA A 183 -1.94 14.36 13.38
CA ALA A 183 -3.05 15.09 12.77
C ALA A 183 -3.72 16.05 13.79
N ALA A 184 -3.91 15.61 15.04
CA ALA A 184 -4.45 16.43 16.11
C ALA A 184 -3.52 17.61 16.47
N ALA A 185 -2.21 17.38 16.57
CA ALA A 185 -1.22 18.42 16.85
C ALA A 185 -1.14 19.46 15.71
N LEU A 186 -1.21 19.01 14.44
CA LEU A 186 -1.28 19.89 13.27
C LEU A 186 -2.55 20.76 13.32
N GLY A 187 -3.70 20.16 13.63
CA GLY A 187 -4.98 20.86 13.78
C GLY A 187 -4.97 21.89 14.91
N ALA A 188 -4.31 21.57 16.03
CA ALA A 188 -4.10 22.48 17.16
C ALA A 188 -2.99 23.53 16.92
N ARG A 189 -2.24 23.44 15.83
CA ARG A 189 -1.03 24.23 15.55
C ARG A 189 0.03 24.10 16.64
N ASP A 190 0.08 22.95 17.30
CA ASP A 190 1.06 22.62 18.34
C ASP A 190 2.37 22.13 17.72
N VAL A 191 3.16 23.08 17.19
CA VAL A 191 4.45 22.81 16.54
C VAL A 191 5.43 22.07 17.45
N PRO A 192 5.54 22.36 18.78
CA PRO A 192 6.36 21.56 19.68
C PRO A 192 5.99 20.08 19.66
N THR A 193 4.71 19.72 19.79
CA THR A 193 4.26 18.32 19.72
C THR A 193 4.54 17.71 18.35
N VAL A 194 4.24 18.40 17.23
CA VAL A 194 4.59 17.96 15.88
C VAL A 194 6.07 17.59 15.79
N THR A 195 6.96 18.48 16.29
CA THR A 195 8.41 18.25 16.28
C THR A 195 8.81 17.00 17.07
N THR A 196 8.17 16.71 18.19
CA THR A 196 8.49 15.51 19.00
C THR A 196 8.03 14.21 18.35
N LEU A 197 7.03 14.25 17.48
CA LEU A 197 6.51 13.11 16.75
C LEU A 197 7.35 12.76 15.51
N LEU A 198 8.12 13.70 14.99
CA LEU A 198 8.98 13.56 13.82
C LEU A 198 10.43 13.26 14.22
N SER A 199 11.14 12.48 13.41
CA SER A 199 12.60 12.38 13.54
C SER A 199 13.26 13.68 13.11
N PRO A 200 14.48 13.97 13.60
CA PRO A 200 15.18 15.22 13.28
C PRO A 200 15.39 15.45 11.76
N GLU A 201 15.49 14.37 11.00
CA GLU A 201 15.71 14.37 9.55
C GLU A 201 14.47 13.85 8.79
N ALA A 202 13.26 14.04 9.35
CA ALA A 202 12.06 13.55 8.72
C ALA A 202 11.82 14.21 7.36
N SER A 203 11.58 13.40 6.34
CA SER A 203 11.15 13.88 5.01
C SER A 203 9.66 14.18 5.04
N LEU A 204 9.28 15.40 4.67
CA LEU A 204 7.91 15.89 4.69
C LEU A 204 7.49 16.34 3.29
N SER A 205 6.28 15.98 2.85
CA SER A 205 5.71 16.41 1.57
C SER A 205 4.20 16.62 1.66
N LEU A 206 3.72 17.68 1.01
CA LEU A 206 2.29 18.02 0.90
C LEU A 206 1.66 17.62 -0.44
N ASP A 207 2.48 17.16 -1.39
CA ASP A 207 2.06 16.77 -2.74
C ASP A 207 2.63 15.39 -3.16
N GLY A 208 3.39 14.74 -2.26
CA GLY A 208 4.05 13.47 -2.51
C GLY A 208 5.27 13.54 -3.45
N VAL A 209 5.63 14.73 -3.91
CA VAL A 209 6.71 14.94 -4.90
C VAL A 209 7.77 15.89 -4.36
N SER A 210 7.32 17.04 -3.84
CA SER A 210 8.21 18.12 -3.39
C SER A 210 8.47 18.01 -1.88
N GLU A 211 9.72 18.19 -1.47
CA GLU A 211 10.07 18.24 -0.06
C GLU A 211 9.61 19.57 0.55
N ALA A 212 9.03 19.52 1.74
CA ALA A 212 8.57 20.66 2.49
C ALA A 212 9.37 20.83 3.79
N SER A 213 9.67 22.06 4.18
CA SER A 213 10.16 22.33 5.53
C SER A 213 9.08 22.04 6.57
N LEU A 214 9.48 21.84 7.83
CA LEU A 214 8.54 21.63 8.94
C LEU A 214 7.51 22.77 9.03
N ALA A 215 7.92 24.02 8.84
CA ALA A 215 7.03 25.17 8.92
C ALA A 215 5.99 25.18 7.80
N GLU A 216 6.39 24.89 6.56
CA GLU A 216 5.51 24.77 5.40
C GLU A 216 4.54 23.60 5.59
N PHE A 217 5.06 22.45 6.02
CA PHE A 217 4.23 21.27 6.29
C PHE A 217 3.19 21.51 7.39
N ALA A 218 3.62 22.04 8.55
CA ALA A 218 2.72 22.32 9.66
C ALA A 218 1.65 23.36 9.29
N SER A 219 2.00 24.37 8.50
CA SER A 219 1.05 25.37 8.01
C SER A 219 0.08 24.76 6.97
N GLY A 220 0.62 24.04 5.98
CA GLY A 220 -0.16 23.46 4.88
C GLY A 220 -1.07 22.32 5.32
N ALA A 221 -0.65 21.52 6.30
CA ALA A 221 -1.41 20.39 6.84
C ALA A 221 -2.25 20.74 8.09
N SER A 222 -2.47 22.00 8.40
CA SER A 222 -3.15 22.45 9.63
C SER A 222 -4.64 22.05 9.74
N SER A 223 -5.24 21.53 8.67
CA SER A 223 -6.61 20.97 8.68
C SER A 223 -6.64 19.50 8.25
N LEU A 224 -5.53 18.79 8.44
CA LEU A 224 -5.41 17.39 8.03
C LEU A 224 -6.38 16.51 8.81
N GLY A 225 -7.36 15.93 8.10
CA GLY A 225 -8.16 14.82 8.58
C GLY A 225 -7.55 13.48 8.15
N VAL A 226 -7.63 12.47 9.01
CA VAL A 226 -7.16 11.11 8.74
C VAL A 226 -8.25 10.09 8.99
N ASP A 227 -8.43 9.16 8.08
CA ASP A 227 -9.39 8.06 8.13
C ASP A 227 -8.78 6.80 7.54
N LYS A 228 -9.46 5.65 7.61
CA LYS A 228 -9.03 4.37 7.03
C LYS A 228 -7.51 4.10 7.27
N LEU A 229 -7.07 4.20 8.53
CA LEU A 229 -5.66 3.94 8.88
C LEU A 229 -5.33 2.45 8.77
N LEU A 230 -4.30 2.13 8.00
CA LEU A 230 -3.83 0.76 7.75
C LEU A 230 -2.36 0.64 8.11
N ALA A 231 -2.05 -0.21 9.09
CA ALA A 231 -0.67 -0.42 9.53
C ALA A 231 -0.05 -1.61 8.77
N ALA A 232 1.04 -1.35 8.05
CA ALA A 232 1.76 -2.33 7.25
C ALA A 232 3.28 -2.19 7.44
N GLY A 233 3.91 -3.17 8.08
CA GLY A 233 5.34 -3.09 8.42
C GLY A 233 5.66 -1.89 9.31
N SER A 234 6.66 -1.10 8.94
CA SER A 234 7.04 0.15 9.62
C SER A 234 6.25 1.36 9.15
N SER A 235 5.15 1.17 8.44
CA SER A 235 4.37 2.26 7.85
C SER A 235 2.92 2.21 8.28
N VAL A 236 2.29 3.37 8.30
CA VAL A 236 0.84 3.53 8.30
C VAL A 236 0.46 4.27 7.04
N SER A 237 -0.52 3.75 6.31
CA SER A 237 -1.19 4.52 5.26
C SER A 237 -2.56 4.96 5.76
N ALA A 238 -3.03 6.10 5.29
CA ALA A 238 -4.34 6.63 5.66
C ALA A 238 -5.04 7.29 4.48
N THR A 239 -6.36 7.19 4.42
CA THR A 239 -7.15 8.17 3.66
C THR A 239 -7.01 9.50 4.34
N VAL A 240 -6.64 10.54 3.61
CA VAL A 240 -6.47 11.88 4.15
C VAL A 240 -7.39 12.88 3.47
N CYS A 241 -7.79 13.89 4.24
CA CYS A 241 -8.56 15.02 3.74
C CYS A 241 -7.87 16.32 4.15
N LEU A 242 -7.80 17.29 3.23
CA LEU A 242 -7.28 18.62 3.47
C LEU A 242 -8.21 19.64 2.82
N GLY A 243 -9.13 20.22 3.60
CA GLY A 243 -10.28 20.91 3.06
C GLY A 243 -11.15 19.95 2.24
N ASP A 244 -11.45 20.33 0.99
CA ASP A 244 -12.27 19.52 0.07
C ASP A 244 -11.44 18.49 -0.73
N ARG A 245 -10.13 18.45 -0.54
CA ARG A 245 -9.23 17.50 -1.22
C ARG A 245 -9.18 16.21 -0.43
N ARG A 246 -9.45 15.08 -1.11
CA ARG A 246 -9.27 13.73 -0.58
C ARG A 246 -8.04 13.09 -1.24
N GLY A 247 -7.25 12.37 -0.47
CA GLY A 247 -6.04 11.73 -0.94
C GLY A 247 -5.58 10.59 -0.07
N VAL A 248 -4.31 10.22 -0.22
CA VAL A 248 -3.65 9.16 0.56
C VAL A 248 -2.44 9.75 1.27
N GLY A 249 -2.30 9.48 2.56
CA GLY A 249 -1.11 9.79 3.36
C GLY A 249 -0.29 8.53 3.62
N LEU A 250 1.03 8.64 3.48
CA LEU A 250 1.99 7.61 3.84
C LEU A 250 2.87 8.12 4.98
N PHE A 251 2.91 7.37 6.08
CA PHE A 251 3.59 7.70 7.32
C PHE A 251 4.57 6.59 7.65
N GLU A 252 5.88 6.84 7.50
CA GLU A 252 6.93 5.84 7.74
C GLU A 252 7.61 6.12 9.08
N PHE A 253 7.76 5.08 9.87
CA PHE A 253 8.43 5.13 11.16
C PHE A 253 9.90 4.77 11.04
N SER A 254 10.72 5.32 11.92
CA SER A 254 12.17 5.06 11.98
C SER A 254 12.49 3.60 12.33
N ASP A 255 11.56 2.87 12.94
CA ASP A 255 11.70 1.47 13.29
C ASP A 255 10.40 0.68 13.02
N ASN A 256 10.52 -0.64 13.05
CA ASN A 256 9.44 -1.60 12.83
C ASN A 256 9.09 -2.32 14.15
N SER A 257 8.93 -1.58 15.23
CA SER A 257 8.59 -2.11 16.55
C SER A 257 7.10 -1.95 16.88
N ALA A 258 6.62 -2.74 17.84
CA ALA A 258 5.26 -2.59 18.37
C ALA A 258 5.07 -1.30 19.20
N ALA A 259 6.17 -0.66 19.62
CA ALA A 259 6.21 0.66 20.22
C ALA A 259 7.01 1.56 19.26
N PRO A 260 6.39 2.10 18.22
CA PRO A 260 7.10 2.84 17.18
C PRO A 260 7.73 4.11 17.75
N GLY A 261 8.92 4.42 17.23
CA GLY A 261 9.64 5.65 17.48
C GLY A 261 8.97 6.85 16.81
N THR A 262 9.79 7.73 16.27
CA THR A 262 9.36 8.91 15.55
C THR A 262 9.06 8.59 14.08
N LEU A 263 8.29 9.44 13.43
CA LEU A 263 8.04 9.38 12.00
C LEU A 263 9.27 9.88 11.22
N ALA A 264 9.81 9.02 10.37
CA ALA A 264 10.93 9.34 9.50
C ALA A 264 10.49 9.97 8.17
N SER A 265 9.25 9.71 7.75
CA SER A 265 8.69 10.32 6.55
C SER A 265 7.18 10.52 6.70
N VAL A 266 6.68 11.64 6.20
CA VAL A 266 5.24 11.93 6.04
C VAL A 266 5.02 12.50 4.65
N GLN A 267 4.32 11.76 3.82
CA GLN A 267 4.01 12.13 2.45
C GLN A 267 2.50 12.15 2.23
N LEU A 268 1.97 13.28 1.83
CA LEU A 268 0.55 13.48 1.52
C LEU A 268 0.37 13.60 0.02
N TYR A 269 -0.59 12.89 -0.53
CA TYR A 269 -0.89 12.83 -1.97
C TYR A 269 -2.35 13.23 -2.18
N PHE A 270 -2.62 14.23 -3.05
CA PHE A 270 -3.97 14.75 -3.31
C PHE A 270 -4.26 14.92 -4.79
#